data_5ed0b2a0daaae619bc7393c606716e6f
#
_entry.id   5ed0b2a0daaae619bc7393c606716e6f
#
_cell.length_a   1.000
_cell.length_b   1.000
_cell.length_c   1.000
_cell.angle_alpha   90.00
_cell.angle_beta   90.00
_cell.angle_gamma   90.00
#
_symmetry.space_group_name_H-M   'P 1'
#
loop_
_entity.id
_entity.type
_entity.pdbx_description
1 polymer ?
#
loop_
_entity_poly.entity_id
_entity_poly.type
_entity_poly.pdbx_seq_one_letter_code
_entity_poly.pdbx_strand_id
1 'polypeptide(L)'
;MIRLAIAQIDTVLGDVEANLETHMARIDEAVQAKADLVVFPELSLTGYALQDLTAAVARRPMADDPVFQTLLTASQRTDLLVGFVEHDKRHRIYNSAAYLSQGEILSVHRKVYLPTYGLFDESRFFAWGDSIRAFNTRFGRLGVLICEDFWHASPPYLLWLDGADILLFISASPGRGLDAEQTLESARWVEHVAQAYASLFTTFVTNVGRVGFEDGLGFWGGSVVFDPHGELLARGPYHEESLFVVELDLQQLNRARTRLPLLRDERTDLVQRELLRIRHSGLPESGKRPE
;
A
#
# COMPACT_ATOMS: atom_id res chain seq x y z
N MET A 1 19.27 4.32 9.10
CA MET A 1 18.13 5.25 9.35
C MET A 1 17.51 5.61 8.02
N ILE A 2 16.19 5.57 7.91
CA ILE A 2 15.42 6.05 6.76
C ILE A 2 14.47 7.11 7.29
N ARG A 3 14.36 8.23 6.59
CA ARG A 3 13.38 9.28 6.86
C ARG A 3 12.20 9.08 5.89
N LEU A 4 11.14 8.47 6.41
CA LEU A 4 9.94 8.14 5.66
C LEU A 4 8.91 9.26 5.79
N ALA A 5 8.54 9.89 4.68
CA ALA A 5 7.44 10.85 4.63
C ALA A 5 6.14 10.14 4.28
N ILE A 6 5.12 10.35 5.09
CA ILE A 6 3.75 9.86 4.89
C ILE A 6 2.91 11.02 4.35
N ALA A 7 2.48 10.91 3.11
CA ALA A 7 1.65 11.91 2.45
C ALA A 7 0.17 11.50 2.51
N GLN A 8 -0.51 11.88 3.57
CA GLN A 8 -1.95 11.69 3.72
C GLN A 8 -2.66 12.84 3.03
N ILE A 9 -3.19 12.61 1.84
CA ILE A 9 -3.74 13.64 0.95
C ILE A 9 -5.20 13.37 0.59
N ASP A 10 -5.93 14.41 0.23
CA ASP A 10 -7.16 14.35 -0.55
C ASP A 10 -6.83 14.29 -2.04
N THR A 11 -7.77 13.83 -2.85
CA THR A 11 -7.62 13.72 -4.30
C THR A 11 -8.85 14.25 -5.01
N VAL A 12 -8.64 14.84 -6.18
CA VAL A 12 -9.73 15.25 -7.07
C VAL A 12 -10.07 14.08 -8.00
N LEU A 13 -11.30 13.58 -7.91
CA LEU A 13 -11.76 12.41 -8.64
C LEU A 13 -11.63 12.62 -10.17
N GLY A 14 -10.85 11.76 -10.81
CA GLY A 14 -10.62 11.76 -12.25
C GLY A 14 -9.68 12.85 -12.78
N ASP A 15 -9.23 13.78 -11.96
CA ASP A 15 -8.34 14.88 -12.37
C ASP A 15 -6.86 14.54 -12.06
N VAL A 16 -6.24 13.85 -13.00
CA VAL A 16 -4.83 13.41 -12.87
C VAL A 16 -3.86 14.59 -12.79
N GLU A 17 -4.18 15.71 -13.46
CA GLU A 17 -3.31 16.89 -13.53
C GLU A 17 -3.29 17.60 -12.17
N ALA A 18 -4.45 17.91 -11.61
CA ALA A 18 -4.57 18.49 -10.26
C ALA A 18 -3.96 17.60 -9.17
N ASN A 19 -4.17 16.28 -9.28
CA ASN A 19 -3.56 15.34 -8.33
C ASN A 19 -2.03 15.29 -8.46
N LEU A 20 -1.49 15.35 -9.69
CA LEU A 20 -0.05 15.42 -9.92
C LEU A 20 0.55 16.71 -9.31
N GLU A 21 -0.11 17.86 -9.46
CA GLU A 21 0.30 19.12 -8.82
C GLU A 21 0.35 18.96 -7.29
N THR A 22 -0.65 18.33 -6.69
CA THR A 22 -0.67 18.01 -5.26
C THR A 22 0.52 17.10 -4.88
N HIS A 23 0.80 16.05 -5.66
CA HIS A 23 1.96 15.20 -5.43
C HIS A 23 3.26 16.00 -5.46
N MET A 24 3.44 16.86 -6.47
CA MET A 24 4.66 17.67 -6.60
C MET A 24 4.85 18.60 -5.41
N ALA A 25 3.78 19.26 -4.94
CA ALA A 25 3.83 20.11 -3.74
C ALA A 25 4.25 19.32 -2.49
N ARG A 26 3.67 18.12 -2.26
CA ARG A 26 4.02 17.25 -1.13
C ARG A 26 5.44 16.68 -1.25
N ILE A 27 5.90 16.36 -2.46
CA ILE A 27 7.29 15.94 -2.71
C ILE A 27 8.27 17.08 -2.35
N ASP A 28 7.97 18.31 -2.74
CA ASP A 28 8.81 19.47 -2.41
C ASP A 28 8.91 19.69 -0.89
N GLU A 29 7.77 19.60 -0.20
CA GLU A 29 7.72 19.67 1.27
C GLU A 29 8.53 18.53 1.93
N ALA A 30 8.39 17.30 1.45
CA ALA A 30 9.14 16.15 1.95
C ALA A 30 10.66 16.29 1.71
N VAL A 31 11.06 16.80 0.55
CA VAL A 31 12.48 17.07 0.24
C VAL A 31 13.05 18.14 1.16
N GLN A 32 12.30 19.22 1.47
CA GLN A 32 12.68 20.22 2.46
C GLN A 32 12.84 19.61 3.85
N ALA A 33 11.98 18.66 4.21
CA ALA A 33 12.07 17.87 5.44
C ALA A 33 13.14 16.77 5.38
N LYS A 34 13.92 16.68 4.28
CA LYS A 34 14.98 15.67 4.06
C LYS A 34 14.46 14.23 4.12
N ALA A 35 13.28 13.98 3.60
CA ALA A 35 12.76 12.63 3.48
C ALA A 35 13.54 11.83 2.43
N ASP A 36 13.76 10.56 2.71
CA ASP A 36 14.41 9.60 1.81
C ASP A 36 13.40 8.91 0.89
N LEU A 37 12.16 8.74 1.37
CA LEU A 37 11.05 8.10 0.68
C LEU A 37 9.75 8.84 1.02
N VAL A 38 8.93 9.13 0.01
CA VAL A 38 7.57 9.64 0.18
C VAL A 38 6.58 8.56 -0.24
N VAL A 39 5.61 8.27 0.62
CA VAL A 39 4.55 7.28 0.34
C VAL A 39 3.22 7.99 0.23
N PHE A 40 2.58 7.81 -0.93
CA PHE A 40 1.24 8.31 -1.24
C PHE A 40 0.18 7.21 -1.12
N PRO A 41 -1.09 7.57 -0.94
CA PRO A 41 -2.19 6.60 -0.79
C PRO A 41 -2.50 5.80 -2.07
N GLU A 42 -3.38 4.81 -1.92
CA GLU A 42 -4.01 4.08 -3.03
C GLU A 42 -4.72 5.04 -3.98
N LEU A 43 -4.53 4.83 -5.30
CA LEU A 43 -5.13 5.64 -6.38
C LEU A 43 -4.96 7.16 -6.18
N SER A 44 -3.86 7.57 -5.57
CA SER A 44 -3.61 8.97 -5.22
C SER A 44 -3.50 9.90 -6.43
N LEU A 45 -3.17 9.37 -7.63
CA LEU A 45 -3.16 10.15 -8.87
C LEU A 45 -4.54 10.34 -9.51
N THR A 46 -5.56 9.60 -9.09
CA THR A 46 -6.82 9.54 -9.84
C THR A 46 -8.08 9.72 -9.01
N GLY A 47 -7.98 9.50 -7.69
CA GLY A 47 -9.17 9.25 -6.86
C GLY A 47 -9.63 7.81 -6.97
N TYR A 48 -10.58 7.40 -6.11
CA TYR A 48 -11.01 6.01 -5.92
C TYR A 48 -12.31 5.67 -6.65
N ALA A 49 -13.36 6.51 -6.53
CA ALA A 49 -14.72 6.22 -7.01
C ALA A 49 -14.88 6.43 -8.53
N LEU A 50 -13.93 5.99 -9.32
CA LEU A 50 -13.77 6.32 -10.76
C LEU A 50 -14.86 5.75 -11.66
N GLN A 51 -15.38 4.57 -11.35
CA GLN A 51 -16.39 3.89 -12.19
C GLN A 51 -15.97 3.89 -13.69
N ASP A 52 -16.79 4.44 -14.58
CA ASP A 52 -16.54 4.48 -16.02
C ASP A 52 -15.35 5.40 -16.41
N LEU A 53 -14.89 6.28 -15.52
CA LEU A 53 -13.68 7.09 -15.74
C LEU A 53 -12.38 6.28 -15.68
N THR A 54 -12.40 5.08 -15.12
CA THR A 54 -11.22 4.25 -14.88
C THR A 54 -10.33 4.12 -16.12
N ALA A 55 -10.91 3.85 -17.28
CA ALA A 55 -10.16 3.72 -18.54
C ALA A 55 -9.55 5.06 -19.04
N ALA A 56 -10.23 6.18 -18.79
CA ALA A 56 -9.80 7.49 -19.25
C ALA A 56 -8.59 8.02 -18.46
N VAL A 57 -8.49 7.68 -17.17
CA VAL A 57 -7.41 8.14 -16.29
C VAL A 57 -6.23 7.17 -16.23
N ALA A 58 -6.35 5.98 -16.83
CA ALA A 58 -5.33 4.94 -16.77
C ALA A 58 -4.03 5.37 -17.44
N ARG A 59 -2.90 5.07 -16.79
CA ARG A 59 -1.54 5.41 -17.23
C ARG A 59 -0.69 4.17 -17.41
N ARG A 60 0.35 4.31 -18.23
CA ARG A 60 1.39 3.28 -18.34
C ARG A 60 2.60 3.72 -17.52
N PRO A 61 3.11 2.88 -16.61
CA PRO A 61 4.31 3.22 -15.85
C PRO A 61 5.55 3.12 -16.77
N MET A 62 5.78 4.16 -17.54
CA MET A 62 6.87 4.24 -18.54
C MET A 62 7.40 5.68 -18.60
N ALA A 63 8.67 5.82 -18.98
CA ALA A 63 9.33 7.12 -19.03
C ALA A 63 8.80 8.07 -20.13
N ASP A 64 8.05 7.56 -21.10
CA ASP A 64 7.38 8.33 -22.15
C ASP A 64 5.96 8.80 -21.80
N ASP A 65 5.40 8.34 -20.66
CA ASP A 65 4.15 8.88 -20.12
C ASP A 65 4.45 10.22 -19.42
N PRO A 66 3.74 11.32 -19.74
CA PRO A 66 4.06 12.65 -19.17
C PRO A 66 3.96 12.72 -17.65
N VAL A 67 3.00 12.00 -17.03
CA VAL A 67 2.85 11.94 -15.58
C VAL A 67 4.04 11.22 -14.96
N PHE A 68 4.40 10.05 -15.50
CA PHE A 68 5.55 9.29 -15.02
C PHE A 68 6.87 10.00 -15.30
N GLN A 69 7.02 10.73 -16.40
CA GLN A 69 8.20 11.55 -16.66
C GLN A 69 8.43 12.59 -15.55
N THR A 70 7.35 13.28 -15.13
CA THR A 70 7.40 14.25 -14.03
C THR A 70 7.78 13.57 -12.71
N LEU A 71 7.13 12.45 -12.36
CA LEU A 71 7.40 11.70 -11.14
C LEU A 71 8.82 11.10 -11.13
N LEU A 72 9.30 10.57 -12.25
CA LEU A 72 10.66 10.05 -12.38
C LEU A 72 11.71 11.14 -12.20
N THR A 73 11.46 12.34 -12.72
CA THR A 73 12.34 13.50 -12.47
C THR A 73 12.36 13.85 -10.97
N ALA A 74 11.21 13.87 -10.31
CA ALA A 74 11.11 14.13 -8.89
C ALA A 74 11.79 13.04 -8.04
N SER A 75 11.74 11.77 -8.49
CA SER A 75 12.35 10.63 -7.81
C SER A 75 13.88 10.65 -7.75
N GLN A 76 14.52 11.55 -8.49
CA GLN A 76 15.97 11.83 -8.35
C GLN A 76 16.31 12.54 -7.03
N ARG A 77 15.32 13.19 -6.38
CA ARG A 77 15.51 13.97 -5.14
C ARG A 77 15.14 13.16 -3.89
N THR A 78 14.16 12.29 -4.00
CA THR A 78 13.64 11.40 -2.94
C THR A 78 12.91 10.24 -3.60
N ASP A 79 12.96 9.04 -3.04
CA ASP A 79 12.20 7.91 -3.57
C ASP A 79 10.70 8.13 -3.40
N LEU A 80 9.88 7.56 -4.28
CA LEU A 80 8.43 7.75 -4.27
C LEU A 80 7.70 6.41 -4.34
N LEU A 81 6.61 6.26 -3.58
CA LEU A 81 5.60 5.23 -3.81
C LEU A 81 4.27 5.91 -4.12
N VAL A 82 3.72 5.66 -5.31
CA VAL A 82 2.54 6.37 -5.84
C VAL A 82 1.47 5.39 -6.28
N GLY A 83 0.22 5.58 -5.80
CA GLY A 83 -0.96 4.81 -6.22
C GLY A 83 -1.58 5.38 -7.50
N PHE A 84 -1.89 4.54 -8.48
CA PHE A 84 -2.44 4.96 -9.76
C PHE A 84 -3.26 3.87 -10.46
N VAL A 85 -4.06 4.28 -11.44
CA VAL A 85 -4.71 3.35 -12.37
C VAL A 85 -3.73 3.01 -13.48
N GLU A 86 -3.35 1.73 -13.58
CA GLU A 86 -2.46 1.22 -14.62
C GLU A 86 -3.25 0.62 -15.78
N HIS A 87 -2.79 0.84 -17.02
CA HIS A 87 -3.16 -0.04 -18.13
C HIS A 87 -1.93 -0.75 -18.70
N ASP A 88 -2.05 -2.04 -18.99
CA ASP A 88 -0.97 -2.82 -19.59
C ASP A 88 -1.02 -2.79 -21.15
N LYS A 89 -0.05 -3.45 -21.76
CA LYS A 89 0.04 -3.58 -23.24
C LYS A 89 -1.14 -4.36 -23.86
N ARG A 90 -1.94 -5.05 -23.04
CA ARG A 90 -3.12 -5.83 -23.47
C ARG A 90 -4.43 -5.12 -23.10
N HIS A 91 -4.35 -3.83 -22.75
CA HIS A 91 -5.50 -2.99 -22.35
C HIS A 91 -6.24 -3.49 -21.09
N ARG A 92 -5.59 -4.29 -20.26
CA ARG A 92 -6.14 -4.61 -18.93
C ARG A 92 -5.82 -3.46 -17.99
N ILE A 93 -6.77 -3.15 -17.11
CA ILE A 93 -6.67 -2.04 -16.17
C ILE A 93 -6.47 -2.60 -14.77
N TYR A 94 -5.57 -1.99 -13.99
CA TYR A 94 -5.22 -2.43 -12.65
C TYR A 94 -5.20 -1.26 -11.68
N ASN A 95 -5.55 -1.54 -10.43
CA ASN A 95 -5.21 -0.69 -9.30
C ASN A 95 -3.76 -1.02 -8.92
N SER A 96 -2.85 -0.06 -9.08
CA SER A 96 -1.41 -0.30 -9.00
C SER A 96 -0.68 0.72 -8.14
N ALA A 97 0.47 0.32 -7.63
CA ALA A 97 1.42 1.16 -6.91
C ALA A 97 2.80 1.06 -7.57
N ALA A 98 3.40 2.19 -7.94
CA ALA A 98 4.73 2.26 -8.50
C ALA A 98 5.74 2.80 -7.49
N TYR A 99 6.87 2.08 -7.32
CA TYR A 99 8.02 2.56 -6.57
C TYR A 99 9.06 3.13 -7.53
N LEU A 100 9.36 4.41 -7.35
CA LEU A 100 10.26 5.17 -8.20
C LEU A 100 11.50 5.60 -7.40
N SER A 101 12.68 5.40 -7.94
CA SER A 101 13.95 5.78 -7.31
C SER A 101 14.97 6.18 -8.35
N GLN A 102 15.66 7.29 -8.12
CA GLN A 102 16.77 7.76 -8.94
C GLN A 102 16.43 7.91 -10.44
N GLY A 103 15.18 8.26 -10.76
CA GLY A 103 14.72 8.42 -12.14
C GLY A 103 14.28 7.11 -12.81
N GLU A 104 14.18 6.01 -12.06
CA GLU A 104 13.78 4.70 -12.57
C GLU A 104 12.56 4.13 -11.83
N ILE A 105 11.79 3.30 -12.51
CA ILE A 105 10.71 2.52 -11.93
C ILE A 105 11.30 1.19 -11.45
N LEU A 106 11.47 1.03 -10.14
CA LEU A 106 12.06 -0.18 -9.58
C LEU A 106 11.06 -1.32 -9.43
N SER A 107 9.80 -0.98 -9.15
CA SER A 107 8.74 -1.97 -8.95
C SER A 107 7.36 -1.39 -9.26
N VAL A 108 6.47 -2.25 -9.74
CA VAL A 108 5.03 -1.97 -9.85
C VAL A 108 4.30 -3.15 -9.21
N HIS A 109 3.55 -2.87 -8.14
CA HIS A 109 2.65 -3.84 -7.53
C HIS A 109 1.23 -3.58 -8.04
N ARG A 110 0.53 -4.64 -8.46
CA ARG A 110 -0.87 -4.63 -8.86
C ARG A 110 -1.69 -5.27 -7.76
N LYS A 111 -2.75 -4.61 -7.31
CA LYS A 111 -3.65 -5.12 -6.28
C LYS A 111 -4.14 -6.52 -6.63
N VAL A 112 -3.93 -7.47 -5.73
CA VAL A 112 -4.24 -8.89 -5.95
C VAL A 112 -5.65 -9.22 -5.52
N TYR A 113 -6.11 -8.63 -4.43
CA TYR A 113 -7.45 -8.84 -3.90
C TYR A 113 -8.34 -7.64 -4.19
N LEU A 114 -9.35 -7.86 -5.01
CA LEU A 114 -10.31 -6.82 -5.42
C LEU A 114 -11.63 -7.05 -4.65
N PRO A 115 -11.99 -6.16 -3.70
CA PRO A 115 -13.20 -6.33 -2.92
C PRO A 115 -14.47 -6.15 -3.78
N THR A 116 -15.45 -7.02 -3.54
CA THR A 116 -16.75 -7.03 -4.22
C THR A 116 -17.91 -7.11 -3.24
N TYR A 117 -17.69 -6.70 -1.99
CA TYR A 117 -18.68 -6.73 -0.91
C TYR A 117 -18.95 -5.33 -0.36
N GLY A 118 -20.12 -5.17 0.26
CA GLY A 118 -20.54 -3.89 0.81
C GLY A 118 -20.73 -2.84 -0.29
N LEU A 119 -19.92 -1.79 -0.22
CA LEU A 119 -19.93 -0.70 -1.21
C LEU A 119 -18.86 -0.85 -2.31
N PHE A 120 -18.10 -1.95 -2.30
CA PHE A 120 -17.03 -2.19 -3.25
C PHE A 120 -17.48 -3.03 -4.43
N ASP A 121 -17.02 -2.68 -5.63
CA ASP A 121 -17.22 -3.43 -6.88
C ASP A 121 -15.97 -3.32 -7.78
N GLU A 122 -14.78 -3.48 -7.17
CA GLU A 122 -13.52 -3.24 -7.88
C GLU A 122 -13.29 -4.21 -9.04
N SER A 123 -13.71 -5.46 -8.91
CA SER A 123 -13.52 -6.47 -9.97
C SER A 123 -14.32 -6.18 -11.25
N ARG A 124 -15.25 -5.23 -11.22
CA ARG A 124 -15.95 -4.73 -12.41
C ARG A 124 -15.03 -3.90 -13.31
N PHE A 125 -14.08 -3.18 -12.71
CA PHE A 125 -13.25 -2.18 -13.40
C PHE A 125 -11.78 -2.59 -13.51
N PHE A 126 -11.30 -3.41 -12.56
CA PHE A 126 -9.89 -3.78 -12.45
C PHE A 126 -9.66 -5.27 -12.66
N ALA A 127 -8.55 -5.60 -13.30
CA ALA A 127 -8.00 -6.95 -13.32
C ALA A 127 -7.16 -7.20 -12.06
N TRP A 128 -7.06 -8.46 -11.64
CA TRP A 128 -6.24 -8.88 -10.50
C TRP A 128 -4.76 -8.84 -10.81
N GLY A 129 -3.95 -8.44 -9.84
CA GLY A 129 -2.51 -8.72 -9.84
C GLY A 129 -2.26 -10.22 -9.70
N ASP A 130 -1.14 -10.67 -10.25
CA ASP A 130 -0.78 -12.11 -10.29
C ASP A 130 0.49 -12.43 -9.48
N SER A 131 1.02 -11.46 -8.73
CA SER A 131 2.27 -11.66 -7.99
C SER A 131 2.33 -10.83 -6.71
N ILE A 132 2.97 -11.42 -5.70
CA ILE A 132 3.32 -10.80 -4.43
C ILE A 132 4.83 -10.96 -4.28
N ARG A 133 5.60 -9.86 -4.37
CA ARG A 133 7.07 -9.91 -4.37
C ARG A 133 7.65 -8.73 -3.63
N ALA A 134 8.63 -9.00 -2.78
CA ALA A 134 9.51 -7.97 -2.24
C ALA A 134 10.59 -7.61 -3.28
N PHE A 135 11.05 -6.38 -3.26
CA PHE A 135 12.08 -5.89 -4.18
C PHE A 135 13.17 -5.14 -3.42
N ASN A 136 14.37 -5.10 -4.00
CA ASN A 136 15.51 -4.44 -3.40
C ASN A 136 15.48 -2.95 -3.67
N THR A 137 15.80 -2.17 -2.64
CA THR A 137 16.03 -0.73 -2.71
C THR A 137 17.35 -0.38 -2.04
N ARG A 138 17.74 0.88 -2.09
CA ARG A 138 18.90 1.38 -1.33
C ARG A 138 18.72 1.32 0.19
N PHE A 139 17.50 1.03 0.68
CA PHE A 139 17.14 0.97 2.09
C PHE A 139 16.93 -0.45 2.63
N GLY A 140 17.10 -1.47 1.81
CA GLY A 140 16.76 -2.86 2.11
C GLY A 140 15.66 -3.38 1.19
N ARG A 141 15.02 -4.47 1.59
CA ARG A 141 13.92 -5.06 0.81
C ARG A 141 12.59 -4.49 1.26
N LEU A 142 11.80 -4.02 0.31
CA LEU A 142 10.47 -3.47 0.54
C LEU A 142 9.39 -4.38 -0.05
N GLY A 143 8.25 -4.45 0.62
CA GLY A 143 7.02 -5.04 0.12
C GLY A 143 5.92 -4.00 0.03
N VAL A 144 5.18 -3.96 -1.07
CA VAL A 144 4.05 -3.05 -1.28
C VAL A 144 2.77 -3.86 -1.37
N LEU A 145 1.73 -3.40 -0.68
CA LEU A 145 0.38 -3.96 -0.73
C LEU A 145 -0.65 -2.84 -0.79
N ILE A 146 -1.79 -3.12 -1.45
CA ILE A 146 -2.84 -2.13 -1.68
C ILE A 146 -4.13 -2.56 -0.98
N CYS A 147 -4.57 -1.79 0.00
CA CYS A 147 -5.86 -1.84 0.67
C CYS A 147 -6.34 -3.27 1.01
N GLU A 148 -7.17 -3.91 0.19
CA GLU A 148 -7.72 -5.26 0.43
C GLU A 148 -6.64 -6.34 0.56
N ASP A 149 -5.47 -6.20 -0.07
CA ASP A 149 -4.34 -7.12 0.12
C ASP A 149 -3.93 -7.24 1.60
N PHE A 150 -4.17 -6.20 2.38
CA PHE A 150 -3.86 -6.12 3.80
C PHE A 150 -4.75 -7.02 4.68
N TRP A 151 -6.01 -7.25 4.26
CA TRP A 151 -6.98 -8.03 5.02
C TRP A 151 -6.79 -9.54 4.88
N HIS A 152 -6.03 -9.96 3.87
CA HIS A 152 -5.66 -11.36 3.64
C HIS A 152 -4.30 -11.65 4.27
N ALA A 153 -4.20 -12.70 5.08
CA ALA A 153 -2.96 -13.05 5.75
C ALA A 153 -1.82 -13.46 4.80
N SER A 154 -2.15 -13.97 3.62
CA SER A 154 -1.16 -14.51 2.67
C SER A 154 -0.26 -13.45 2.03
N PRO A 155 -0.71 -12.27 1.57
CA PRO A 155 0.19 -11.29 0.95
C PRO A 155 1.29 -10.78 1.87
N PRO A 156 1.02 -10.28 3.09
CA PRO A 156 2.09 -9.85 3.98
C PRO A 156 2.98 -11.00 4.44
N TYR A 157 2.44 -12.22 4.63
CA TYR A 157 3.22 -13.41 4.93
C TYR A 157 4.20 -13.77 3.80
N LEU A 158 3.76 -13.72 2.54
CA LEU A 158 4.61 -13.99 1.39
C LEU A 158 5.71 -12.94 1.23
N LEU A 159 5.42 -11.65 1.45
CA LEU A 159 6.44 -10.60 1.44
C LEU A 159 7.46 -10.78 2.55
N TRP A 160 7.01 -11.16 3.74
CA TRP A 160 7.91 -11.47 4.85
C TRP A 160 8.82 -12.65 4.56
N LEU A 161 8.31 -13.74 3.99
CA LEU A 161 9.10 -14.88 3.54
C LEU A 161 10.10 -14.51 2.43
N ASP A 162 9.71 -13.58 1.55
CA ASP A 162 10.59 -13.02 0.51
C ASP A 162 11.60 -12.00 1.07
N GLY A 163 11.64 -11.83 2.40
CA GLY A 163 12.63 -11.06 3.13
C GLY A 163 12.34 -9.55 3.20
N ALA A 164 11.09 -9.13 3.11
CA ALA A 164 10.74 -7.73 3.27
C ALA A 164 11.14 -7.20 4.66
N ASP A 165 11.82 -6.07 4.68
CA ASP A 165 12.22 -5.32 5.87
C ASP A 165 11.17 -4.29 6.27
N ILE A 166 10.45 -3.76 5.28
CA ILE A 166 9.41 -2.76 5.44
C ILE A 166 8.22 -3.17 4.57
N LEU A 167 7.03 -3.25 5.16
CA LEU A 167 5.76 -3.44 4.47
C LEU A 167 5.07 -2.08 4.34
N LEU A 168 4.88 -1.65 3.11
CA LEU A 168 4.21 -0.41 2.76
C LEU A 168 2.79 -0.72 2.28
N PHE A 169 1.80 -0.46 3.12
CA PHE A 169 0.39 -0.53 2.73
C PHE A 169 -0.10 0.86 2.36
N ILE A 170 -0.75 0.96 1.22
CA ILE A 170 -1.44 2.16 0.78
C ILE A 170 -2.93 1.88 0.66
N SER A 171 -3.77 2.80 1.10
CA SER A 171 -5.22 2.56 1.14
C SER A 171 -6.05 3.80 0.82
N ALA A 172 -7.24 3.54 0.23
CA ALA A 172 -8.35 4.45 0.13
C ALA A 172 -9.54 3.81 0.88
N SER A 173 -9.46 3.81 2.21
CA SER A 173 -10.44 3.14 3.06
C SER A 173 -11.57 4.08 3.45
N PRO A 174 -12.83 3.84 3.02
CA PRO A 174 -13.96 4.63 3.47
C PRO A 174 -14.30 4.32 4.93
N GLY A 175 -14.75 5.34 5.64
CA GLY A 175 -15.19 5.22 7.04
C GLY A 175 -16.42 4.34 7.15
N ARG A 176 -16.37 3.32 8.03
CA ARG A 176 -17.49 2.43 8.32
C ARG A 176 -17.54 2.11 9.80
N GLY A 177 -18.78 2.06 10.31
CA GLY A 177 -19.06 1.72 11.68
C GLY A 177 -18.60 2.80 12.66
N LEU A 178 -19.42 3.09 13.64
CA LEU A 178 -19.04 3.86 14.81
C LEU A 178 -19.17 2.94 16.02
N ASP A 179 -18.14 2.88 16.85
CA ASP A 179 -18.22 2.17 18.13
C ASP A 179 -18.91 3.04 19.20
N ALA A 180 -19.00 2.51 20.43
CA ALA A 180 -19.61 3.22 21.56
C ALA A 180 -18.88 4.52 21.92
N GLU A 181 -17.62 4.68 21.53
CA GLU A 181 -16.78 5.85 21.76
C GLU A 181 -16.77 6.81 20.56
N GLN A 182 -17.63 6.56 19.56
CA GLN A 182 -17.70 7.29 18.28
C GLN A 182 -16.40 7.21 17.45
N THR A 183 -15.56 6.21 17.70
CA THR A 183 -14.37 5.93 16.90
C THR A 183 -14.76 5.09 15.69
N LEU A 184 -14.14 5.35 14.54
CA LEU A 184 -14.36 4.54 13.34
C LEU A 184 -13.83 3.12 13.56
N GLU A 185 -14.74 2.15 13.51
CA GLU A 185 -14.39 0.73 13.67
C GLU A 185 -13.35 0.29 12.63
N SER A 186 -13.51 0.74 11.39
CA SER A 186 -12.56 0.47 10.30
C SER A 186 -11.14 0.97 10.60
N ALA A 187 -10.99 2.14 11.22
CA ALA A 187 -9.69 2.70 11.59
C ALA A 187 -9.01 1.84 12.67
N ARG A 188 -9.76 1.49 13.72
CA ARG A 188 -9.25 0.63 14.80
C ARG A 188 -8.79 -0.74 14.29
N TRP A 189 -9.54 -1.33 13.36
CA TRP A 189 -9.15 -2.60 12.75
C TRP A 189 -7.85 -2.50 11.96
N VAL A 190 -7.66 -1.46 11.15
CA VAL A 190 -6.41 -1.22 10.41
C VAL A 190 -5.23 -1.13 11.36
N GLU A 191 -5.35 -0.37 12.45
CA GLU A 191 -4.28 -0.26 13.44
C GLU A 191 -3.93 -1.60 14.09
N HIS A 192 -4.93 -2.37 14.53
CA HIS A 192 -4.71 -3.67 15.14
C HIS A 192 -4.01 -4.66 14.20
N VAL A 193 -4.42 -4.69 12.94
CA VAL A 193 -3.83 -5.60 11.94
C VAL A 193 -2.42 -5.15 11.58
N ALA A 194 -2.18 -3.85 11.42
CA ALA A 194 -0.84 -3.32 11.14
C ALA A 194 0.14 -3.63 12.29
N GLN A 195 -0.30 -3.42 13.54
CA GLN A 195 0.48 -3.76 14.74
C GLN A 195 0.78 -5.26 14.82
N ALA A 196 -0.23 -6.10 14.53
CA ALA A 196 -0.06 -7.55 14.55
C ALA A 196 0.96 -8.02 13.51
N TYR A 197 0.91 -7.51 12.28
CA TYR A 197 1.89 -7.83 11.25
C TYR A 197 3.29 -7.35 11.60
N ALA A 198 3.42 -6.13 12.16
CA ALA A 198 4.72 -5.62 12.59
C ALA A 198 5.37 -6.53 13.64
N SER A 199 4.60 -6.96 14.64
CA SER A 199 5.07 -7.82 15.73
C SER A 199 5.36 -9.25 15.26
N LEU A 200 4.43 -9.87 14.50
CA LEU A 200 4.56 -11.26 14.04
C LEU A 200 5.67 -11.43 13.01
N PHE A 201 5.79 -10.49 12.08
CA PHE A 201 6.77 -10.57 11.01
C PHE A 201 8.09 -9.87 11.36
N THR A 202 8.18 -9.25 12.56
CA THR A 202 9.39 -8.53 12.99
C THR A 202 9.90 -7.58 11.90
N THR A 203 8.99 -6.75 11.36
CA THR A 203 9.22 -5.84 10.24
C THR A 203 8.58 -4.49 10.51
N PHE A 204 9.06 -3.42 9.87
CA PHE A 204 8.32 -2.16 9.87
C PHE A 204 7.05 -2.31 9.05
N VAL A 205 5.95 -1.73 9.55
CA VAL A 205 4.66 -1.72 8.85
C VAL A 205 4.13 -0.29 8.80
N THR A 206 3.74 0.16 7.62
CA THR A 206 3.04 1.42 7.45
C THR A 206 1.66 1.16 6.86
N ASN A 207 0.67 1.96 7.22
CA ASN A 207 -0.54 2.12 6.43
C ASN A 207 -0.71 3.59 6.08
N VAL A 208 -0.75 3.91 4.80
CA VAL A 208 -0.91 5.28 4.29
C VAL A 208 -2.30 5.42 3.69
N GLY A 209 -3.19 6.08 4.43
CA GLY A 209 -4.57 6.30 4.06
C GLY A 209 -4.79 7.65 3.40
N ARG A 210 -5.70 7.73 2.43
CA ARG A 210 -6.17 9.01 1.93
C ARG A 210 -7.24 9.62 2.83
N VAL A 211 -7.49 10.91 2.69
CA VAL A 211 -8.60 11.65 3.28
C VAL A 211 -9.55 12.19 2.21
N GLY A 212 -10.59 12.92 2.63
CA GLY A 212 -11.51 13.63 1.76
C GLY A 212 -12.79 12.87 1.45
N PHE A 213 -13.55 13.38 0.47
CA PHE A 213 -14.86 12.86 0.10
C PHE A 213 -14.95 12.67 -1.42
N GLU A 214 -15.49 11.53 -1.85
CA GLU A 214 -15.81 11.23 -3.24
C GLU A 214 -17.13 10.48 -3.32
N ASP A 215 -18.06 10.93 -4.13
CA ASP A 215 -19.33 10.22 -4.43
C ASP A 215 -20.06 9.70 -3.17
N GLY A 216 -20.06 10.50 -2.09
CA GLY A 216 -20.70 10.12 -0.83
C GLY A 216 -19.83 9.20 0.06
N LEU A 217 -18.62 8.84 -0.36
CA LEU A 217 -17.65 8.10 0.43
C LEU A 217 -16.74 9.08 1.18
N GLY A 218 -16.67 8.95 2.50
CA GLY A 218 -15.71 9.70 3.33
C GLY A 218 -14.51 8.84 3.67
N PHE A 219 -13.31 9.32 3.37
CA PHE A 219 -12.03 8.66 3.67
C PHE A 219 -11.41 9.28 4.92
N TRP A 220 -10.97 8.45 5.84
CA TRP A 220 -10.67 8.89 7.20
C TRP A 220 -9.19 9.18 7.47
N GLY A 221 -8.27 8.81 6.59
CA GLY A 221 -6.83 9.01 6.78
C GLY A 221 -6.24 8.15 7.90
N GLY A 222 -5.81 8.77 9.00
CA GLY A 222 -5.28 8.07 10.17
C GLY A 222 -4.11 7.15 9.84
N SER A 223 -3.23 7.59 8.95
CA SER A 223 -2.04 6.82 8.55
C SER A 223 -1.19 6.45 9.75
N VAL A 224 -0.63 5.24 9.78
CA VAL A 224 0.14 4.74 10.93
C VAL A 224 1.47 4.13 10.49
N VAL A 225 2.45 4.18 11.39
CA VAL A 225 3.76 3.55 11.23
C VAL A 225 4.08 2.78 12.50
N PHE A 226 4.36 1.48 12.36
CA PHE A 226 4.77 0.59 13.46
C PHE A 226 6.20 0.09 13.27
N ASP A 227 6.91 -0.06 14.36
CA ASP A 227 8.25 -0.65 14.39
C ASP A 227 8.20 -2.20 14.44
N PRO A 228 9.34 -2.91 14.27
CA PRO A 228 9.40 -4.38 14.30
C PRO A 228 9.02 -5.04 15.64
N HIS A 229 8.76 -4.26 16.68
CA HIS A 229 8.24 -4.74 17.96
C HIS A 229 6.73 -4.54 18.11
N GLY A 230 6.09 -3.88 17.11
CA GLY A 230 4.68 -3.52 17.13
C GLY A 230 4.41 -2.23 17.91
N GLU A 231 5.43 -1.43 18.18
CA GLU A 231 5.26 -0.12 18.83
C GLU A 231 4.87 0.93 17.78
N LEU A 232 3.89 1.74 18.12
CA LEU A 232 3.44 2.85 17.25
C LEU A 232 4.51 3.95 17.23
N LEU A 233 5.11 4.18 16.07
CA LEU A 233 6.06 5.28 15.88
C LEU A 233 5.39 6.61 15.57
N ALA A 234 4.34 6.59 14.74
CA ALA A 234 3.59 7.78 14.38
C ALA A 234 2.18 7.44 13.91
N ARG A 235 1.28 8.44 14.06
CA ARG A 235 -0.09 8.42 13.53
C ARG A 235 -0.42 9.78 12.91
N GLY A 236 -1.00 9.76 11.69
CA GLY A 236 -1.60 10.95 11.08
C GLY A 236 -2.95 11.31 11.70
N PRO A 237 -3.42 12.54 11.51
CA PRO A 237 -4.73 12.96 11.98
C PRO A 237 -5.84 12.22 11.22
N TYR A 238 -7.02 12.14 11.83
CA TYR A 238 -8.22 11.69 11.15
C TYR A 238 -8.87 12.84 10.39
N HIS A 239 -9.35 12.58 9.18
CA HIS A 239 -10.12 13.50 8.32
C HIS A 239 -9.38 14.78 7.88
N GLU A 240 -8.08 14.86 8.08
CA GLU A 240 -7.26 16.02 7.72
C GLU A 240 -6.09 15.61 6.84
N GLU A 241 -5.73 16.44 5.87
CA GLU A 241 -4.49 16.26 5.12
C GLU A 241 -3.28 16.45 6.03
N SER A 242 -2.23 15.69 5.79
CA SER A 242 -1.02 15.79 6.57
C SER A 242 0.19 15.24 5.79
N LEU A 243 1.32 15.93 5.95
CA LEU A 243 2.63 15.35 5.63
C LEU A 243 3.46 15.28 6.91
N PHE A 244 3.89 14.11 7.31
CA PHE A 244 4.77 13.95 8.46
C PHE A 244 5.91 12.98 8.16
N VAL A 245 7.07 13.21 8.78
CA VAL A 245 8.28 12.40 8.57
C VAL A 245 8.56 11.56 9.80
N VAL A 246 8.83 10.27 9.58
CA VAL A 246 9.18 9.29 10.62
C VAL A 246 10.55 8.72 10.34
N GLU A 247 11.38 8.61 11.37
CA GLU A 247 12.70 7.97 11.26
C GLU A 247 12.60 6.48 11.60
N LEU A 248 13.00 5.63 10.65
CA LEU A 248 13.06 4.18 10.83
C LEU A 248 14.52 3.77 11.10
N ASP A 249 14.81 3.31 12.31
CA ASP A 249 16.11 2.72 12.64
C ASP A 249 16.16 1.26 12.20
N LEU A 250 16.72 1.00 11.02
CA LEU A 250 16.82 -0.37 10.48
C LEU A 250 17.60 -1.35 11.37
N GLN A 251 18.39 -0.88 12.35
CA GLN A 251 19.02 -1.76 13.32
C GLN A 251 18.00 -2.44 14.24
N GLN A 252 16.81 -1.89 14.38
CA GLN A 252 15.73 -2.54 15.13
C GLN A 252 15.31 -3.88 14.51
N LEU A 253 15.41 -4.05 13.18
CA LEU A 253 15.16 -5.34 12.52
C LEU A 253 16.08 -6.43 13.05
N ASN A 254 17.38 -6.16 13.15
CA ASN A 254 18.33 -7.12 13.69
C ASN A 254 18.02 -7.46 15.16
N ARG A 255 17.67 -6.47 15.97
CA ARG A 255 17.33 -6.67 17.39
C ARG A 255 16.05 -7.50 17.53
N ALA A 256 15.00 -7.17 16.78
CA ALA A 256 13.73 -7.87 16.79
C ALA A 256 13.89 -9.32 16.30
N ARG A 257 14.54 -9.53 15.14
CA ARG A 257 14.74 -10.86 14.54
C ARG A 257 15.72 -11.74 15.33
N THR A 258 16.66 -11.15 16.07
CA THR A 258 17.53 -11.90 17.01
C THR A 258 16.75 -12.34 18.24
N ARG A 259 15.90 -11.45 18.79
CA ARG A 259 15.07 -11.76 19.98
C ARG A 259 13.97 -12.74 19.64
N LEU A 260 13.35 -12.62 18.47
CA LEU A 260 12.22 -13.42 18.01
C LEU A 260 12.50 -13.91 16.57
N PRO A 261 13.23 -15.01 16.39
CA PRO A 261 13.75 -15.45 15.09
C PRO A 261 12.72 -16.20 14.26
N LEU A 262 11.50 -15.71 14.14
CA LEU A 262 10.37 -16.37 13.48
C LEU A 262 10.65 -16.65 12.01
N LEU A 263 11.28 -15.71 11.28
CA LEU A 263 11.61 -15.91 9.87
C LEU A 263 12.63 -17.05 9.67
N ARG A 264 13.61 -17.18 10.56
CA ARG A 264 14.58 -18.29 10.53
C ARG A 264 13.92 -19.64 10.76
N ASP A 265 12.97 -19.67 11.68
CA ASP A 265 12.35 -20.90 12.18
C ASP A 265 11.06 -21.26 11.41
N GLU A 266 10.65 -20.43 10.44
CA GLU A 266 9.45 -20.67 9.66
C GLU A 266 9.57 -21.90 8.75
N ARG A 267 8.56 -22.75 8.79
CA ARG A 267 8.53 -24.02 8.10
C ARG A 267 7.75 -23.95 6.78
N THR A 268 8.34 -23.31 5.78
CA THR A 268 7.73 -23.15 4.44
C THR A 268 7.43 -24.47 3.75
N ASP A 269 8.22 -25.54 4.02
CA ASP A 269 7.98 -26.91 3.55
C ASP A 269 6.67 -27.47 4.09
N LEU A 270 6.39 -27.24 5.36
CA LEU A 270 5.13 -27.64 6.01
C LEU A 270 3.96 -26.87 5.41
N VAL A 271 4.08 -25.54 5.32
CA VAL A 271 3.03 -24.67 4.77
C VAL A 271 2.66 -25.10 3.35
N GLN A 272 3.65 -25.29 2.47
CA GLN A 272 3.41 -25.74 1.09
C GLN A 272 2.71 -27.09 1.04
N ARG A 273 3.16 -28.07 1.81
CA ARG A 273 2.57 -29.40 1.86
C ARG A 273 1.12 -29.36 2.35
N GLU A 274 0.83 -28.59 3.42
CA GLU A 274 -0.51 -28.49 3.94
C GLU A 274 -1.46 -27.72 3.00
N LEU A 275 -1.00 -26.68 2.33
CA LEU A 275 -1.78 -25.99 1.30
C LEU A 275 -2.13 -26.93 0.14
N LEU A 276 -1.19 -27.77 -0.32
CA LEU A 276 -1.45 -28.77 -1.34
C LEU A 276 -2.45 -29.83 -0.85
N ARG A 277 -2.30 -30.33 0.39
CA ARG A 277 -3.24 -31.29 0.99
C ARG A 277 -4.66 -30.72 1.07
N ILE A 278 -4.81 -29.47 1.56
CA ILE A 278 -6.09 -28.77 1.68
C ILE A 278 -6.74 -28.63 0.30
N ARG A 279 -5.97 -28.20 -0.70
CA ARG A 279 -6.43 -28.06 -2.08
C ARG A 279 -6.96 -29.37 -2.67
N HIS A 280 -6.28 -30.49 -2.41
CA HIS A 280 -6.68 -31.82 -2.91
C HIS A 280 -7.84 -32.43 -2.12
N SER A 281 -8.11 -31.99 -0.89
CA SER A 281 -9.20 -32.52 -0.06
C SER A 281 -10.59 -31.93 -0.38
N GLY A 282 -10.71 -31.18 -1.48
CA GLY A 282 -12.02 -30.79 -2.03
C GLY A 282 -12.64 -29.56 -1.38
N LEU A 283 -11.88 -28.66 -0.76
CA LEU A 283 -12.38 -27.31 -0.51
C LEU A 283 -12.65 -26.63 -1.87
N PRO A 284 -13.79 -25.96 -2.06
CA PRO A 284 -14.09 -25.30 -3.32
C PRO A 284 -12.95 -24.36 -3.69
N GLU A 285 -12.48 -24.45 -4.93
CA GLU A 285 -11.53 -23.50 -5.49
C GLU A 285 -12.15 -22.10 -5.27
N SER A 286 -11.46 -21.26 -4.51
CA SER A 286 -11.85 -19.87 -4.32
C SER A 286 -11.92 -19.20 -5.69
N GLY A 287 -13.11 -18.97 -6.21
CA GLY A 287 -13.33 -18.35 -7.52
C GLY A 287 -14.38 -18.98 -8.44
N LYS A 288 -14.85 -20.20 -8.16
CA LYS A 288 -16.04 -20.72 -8.86
C LYS A 288 -17.28 -20.32 -8.07
N ARG A 289 -18.07 -19.38 -8.60
CA ARG A 289 -19.43 -19.13 -8.13
C ARG A 289 -20.22 -20.46 -8.31
N PRO A 290 -21.04 -20.88 -7.33
CA PRO A 290 -22.04 -21.91 -7.60
C PRO A 290 -22.93 -21.41 -8.73
N GLU A 291 -23.22 -22.27 -9.69
CA GLU A 291 -24.17 -22.04 -10.77
C GLU A 291 -25.59 -21.75 -10.24
#